data_582ed722d094da3f70afbf9bb711612e
#
_entry.id   582ed722d094da3f70afbf9bb711612e
#
_cell.length_a   1.000
_cell.length_b   1.000
_cell.length_c   1.000
_cell.angle_alpha   90.00
_cell.angle_beta   90.00
_cell.angle_gamma   90.00
#
_symmetry.space_group_name_H-M   'P 1'
#
loop_
_entity.id
_entity.type
_entity.pdbx_description
1 polymer ?
#
loop_
_entity_poly.entity_id
_entity_poly.type
_entity_poly.pdbx_seq_one_letter_code
_entity_poly.pdbx_strand_id
1 'polypeptide(L)'
;MKMSDTKKKPNVLFLLTDDQRYGTIHALGNDEISTPNLDFLVGRGMAFTNAHIPGGTASAVCLPSRAMLNSGKTLFHLEECGKNIPECDTTMGECFLGAGYHTVGIGKWHNGVASYARSFDGGADVFFGGMWDHWNVPVNDFHADGVYSREIDFTPNFTANETPVKVRAEKINAGVHSSELFADAAAEHIRSRTYDAPFFMYLSFLAPHDPRTMPEKYRSMYDPEKITLPPNFAEMPSVSFGWAAKGRDENTEAYPRRPEKVRQHIADYYAMISHLDDCIGRVLDALRERGEIDDTIIVMCGDNGLAIGQHGLMGKQNVYEHSVKVPLLISGPGVPAGRTDDSPVYLLDIFPTLCDLCGIPVPASVDGKSFSCLIRGDGTAPRDSLYLAFQARIRGVIAGGYKLIEYRTENLKLTQVFDLARDPWEMNNLFDTPGYDAVTAKLREELFRLRDEWDDEKNEFGRLYWEQWRRYDDAALHGVPGPKGASMSAQVGSWGTDLKK
;
A
#
# COMPACT_ATOMS: atom_id res chain seq x y z
N MET A 1 32.28 -30.29 -24.83
CA MET A 1 30.96 -30.07 -24.25
C MET A 1 31.11 -28.91 -23.28
N LYS A 2 30.80 -27.68 -23.66
CA LYS A 2 30.85 -26.50 -22.76
C LYS A 2 29.74 -26.71 -21.76
N MET A 3 30.07 -26.85 -20.47
CA MET A 3 29.11 -26.70 -19.39
C MET A 3 28.50 -25.32 -19.58
N SER A 4 27.18 -25.26 -19.75
CA SER A 4 26.45 -24.00 -19.70
C SER A 4 26.69 -23.40 -18.31
N ASP A 5 27.29 -22.23 -18.24
CA ASP A 5 27.25 -21.36 -17.06
C ASP A 5 25.80 -21.14 -16.70
N THR A 6 25.23 -22.00 -15.90
CA THR A 6 23.91 -21.73 -15.29
C THR A 6 24.13 -20.60 -14.30
N LYS A 7 23.78 -19.38 -14.71
CA LYS A 7 23.85 -18.20 -13.87
C LYS A 7 23.14 -18.51 -12.55
N LYS A 8 23.85 -18.41 -11.41
CA LYS A 8 23.26 -18.63 -10.08
C LYS A 8 22.00 -17.80 -9.94
N LYS A 9 20.88 -18.40 -9.53
CA LYS A 9 19.65 -17.66 -9.27
C LYS A 9 19.88 -16.70 -8.10
N PRO A 10 19.45 -15.43 -8.17
CA PRO A 10 19.59 -14.49 -7.08
C PRO A 10 18.68 -14.86 -5.92
N ASN A 11 19.06 -14.49 -4.70
CA ASN A 11 18.12 -14.41 -3.59
C ASN A 11 17.13 -13.28 -3.81
N VAL A 12 15.97 -13.32 -3.15
CA VAL A 12 14.99 -12.24 -3.15
C VAL A 12 14.63 -11.89 -1.71
N LEU A 13 14.84 -10.62 -1.33
CA LEU A 13 14.35 -10.04 -0.09
C LEU A 13 13.24 -9.03 -0.43
N PHE A 14 12.02 -9.34 -0.03
CA PHE A 14 10.86 -8.48 -0.21
C PHE A 14 10.52 -7.78 1.11
N LEU A 15 10.69 -6.46 1.16
CA LEU A 15 10.41 -5.59 2.31
C LEU A 15 9.09 -4.86 2.05
N LEU A 16 8.05 -5.17 2.82
CA LEU A 16 6.75 -4.51 2.73
C LEU A 16 6.47 -3.72 4.00
N THR A 17 6.16 -2.44 3.84
CA THR A 17 5.75 -1.55 4.94
C THR A 17 4.24 -1.28 4.89
N ASP A 18 3.64 -0.95 6.02
CA ASP A 18 2.19 -0.73 6.16
C ASP A 18 1.89 0.76 6.32
N ASP A 19 1.08 1.34 5.44
CA ASP A 19 0.72 2.76 5.45
C ASP A 19 1.91 3.71 5.19
N GLN A 20 2.93 3.30 4.45
CA GLN A 20 4.03 4.18 4.08
C GLN A 20 3.74 4.91 2.78
N ARG A 21 3.43 6.22 2.86
CA ARG A 21 3.15 7.03 1.67
C ARG A 21 4.43 7.37 0.90
N TYR A 22 4.27 7.64 -0.39
CA TYR A 22 5.31 8.26 -1.20
C TYR A 22 5.78 9.59 -0.56
N GLY A 23 7.06 9.95 -0.75
CA GLY A 23 7.64 11.18 -0.17
C GLY A 23 8.08 11.04 1.29
N THR A 24 8.33 9.82 1.77
CA THR A 24 8.87 9.55 3.11
C THR A 24 10.24 8.88 3.09
N ILE A 25 11.03 9.14 2.05
CA ILE A 25 12.43 8.70 1.91
C ILE A 25 13.27 9.92 1.63
N HIS A 26 14.34 10.13 2.41
CA HIS A 26 15.19 11.33 2.32
C HIS A 26 15.80 11.48 0.90
N ALA A 27 16.43 10.44 0.37
CA ALA A 27 17.04 10.46 -0.96
C ALA A 27 16.04 10.69 -2.12
N LEU A 28 14.73 10.63 -1.86
CA LEU A 28 13.68 10.95 -2.84
C LEU A 28 13.06 12.35 -2.64
N GLY A 29 13.75 13.23 -1.91
CA GLY A 29 13.42 14.66 -1.80
C GLY A 29 12.66 15.06 -0.54
N ASN A 30 12.71 14.29 0.52
CA ASN A 30 12.20 14.70 1.84
C ASN A 30 13.35 15.03 2.80
N ASP A 31 13.74 16.29 2.87
CA ASP A 31 14.86 16.74 3.71
C ASP A 31 14.57 16.71 5.21
N GLU A 32 13.31 16.50 5.62
CA GLU A 32 12.92 16.48 7.04
C GLU A 32 13.04 15.09 7.67
N ILE A 33 13.16 14.01 6.87
CA ILE A 33 13.19 12.64 7.39
C ILE A 33 14.59 12.02 7.28
N SER A 34 14.93 11.14 8.22
CA SER A 34 16.18 10.39 8.21
C SER A 34 15.92 8.92 7.87
N THR A 35 16.40 8.47 6.71
CA THR A 35 16.22 7.11 6.19
C THR A 35 17.49 6.55 5.53
N PRO A 36 18.64 6.49 6.25
CA PRO A 36 19.91 6.15 5.64
C PRO A 36 19.97 4.77 4.97
N ASN A 37 19.21 3.80 5.44
CA ASN A 37 19.18 2.46 4.86
C ASN A 37 18.29 2.39 3.60
N LEU A 38 17.17 3.11 3.57
CA LEU A 38 16.37 3.29 2.36
C LEU A 38 17.12 4.15 1.34
N ASP A 39 17.86 5.18 1.77
CA ASP A 39 18.72 6.00 0.91
C ASP A 39 19.82 5.13 0.26
N PHE A 40 20.40 4.19 1.03
CA PHE A 40 21.33 3.21 0.48
C PHE A 40 20.67 2.37 -0.62
N LEU A 41 19.43 1.92 -0.45
CA LEU A 41 18.70 1.16 -1.49
C LEU A 41 18.40 2.02 -2.72
N VAL A 42 18.06 3.31 -2.55
CA VAL A 42 17.91 4.26 -3.67
C VAL A 42 19.21 4.40 -4.44
N GLY A 43 20.34 4.61 -3.75
CA GLY A 43 21.65 4.75 -4.40
C GLY A 43 22.16 3.47 -5.07
N ARG A 44 21.77 2.31 -4.55
CA ARG A 44 22.18 0.99 -5.05
C ARG A 44 21.30 0.44 -6.17
N GLY A 45 20.09 0.95 -6.33
CA GLY A 45 19.08 0.38 -7.22
C GLY A 45 18.34 1.42 -8.03
N MET A 46 17.10 1.10 -8.29
CA MET A 46 16.18 1.89 -9.07
C MET A 46 14.95 2.25 -8.23
N ALA A 47 14.58 3.54 -8.21
CA ALA A 47 13.39 4.04 -7.57
C ALA A 47 12.30 4.31 -8.63
N PHE A 48 11.12 3.70 -8.47
CA PHE A 48 9.94 3.95 -9.30
C PHE A 48 9.11 5.06 -8.66
N THR A 49 9.20 6.26 -9.23
CA THR A 49 8.62 7.46 -8.64
C THR A 49 7.13 7.63 -8.93
N ASN A 50 6.55 6.72 -9.73
CA ASN A 50 5.14 6.73 -10.11
C ASN A 50 4.48 5.34 -9.88
N ALA A 51 4.85 4.70 -8.76
CA ALA A 51 4.27 3.43 -8.35
C ALA A 51 2.99 3.65 -7.54
N HIS A 52 1.93 2.89 -7.87
CA HIS A 52 0.61 3.05 -7.29
C HIS A 52 -0.01 1.73 -6.85
N ILE A 53 -1.02 1.83 -6.00
CA ILE A 53 -2.06 0.83 -5.85
C ILE A 53 -3.33 1.33 -6.56
N PRO A 54 -4.23 0.47 -7.01
CA PRO A 54 -5.49 0.92 -7.60
C PRO A 54 -6.49 1.45 -6.57
N GLY A 55 -6.19 1.38 -5.27
CA GLY A 55 -7.09 1.70 -4.16
C GLY A 55 -7.62 0.44 -3.50
N GLY A 56 -8.94 0.36 -3.20
CA GLY A 56 -9.46 -0.79 -2.47
C GLY A 56 -10.98 -0.93 -2.47
N THR A 57 -11.43 -2.17 -2.33
CA THR A 57 -12.85 -2.53 -2.12
C THR A 57 -13.21 -2.65 -0.64
N ALA A 58 -12.23 -2.78 0.25
CA ALA A 58 -12.41 -2.79 1.70
C ALA A 58 -12.06 -1.44 2.33
N SER A 59 -12.59 -1.16 3.53
CA SER A 59 -12.21 0.02 4.33
C SER A 59 -10.76 -0.05 4.80
N ALA A 60 -10.26 -1.27 5.11
CA ALA A 60 -8.85 -1.54 5.33
C ALA A 60 -8.17 -1.73 3.96
N VAL A 61 -7.66 -0.66 3.36
CA VAL A 61 -7.07 -0.66 2.01
C VAL A 61 -5.86 -1.60 1.89
N CYS A 62 -5.12 -1.79 2.99
CA CYS A 62 -4.01 -2.73 3.06
C CYS A 62 -4.41 -4.18 2.74
N LEU A 63 -5.64 -4.59 3.05
CA LEU A 63 -6.13 -5.95 2.80
C LEU A 63 -6.17 -6.29 1.29
N PRO A 64 -6.94 -5.58 0.42
CA PRO A 64 -6.92 -5.83 -1.01
C PRO A 64 -5.56 -5.52 -1.65
N SER A 65 -4.83 -4.51 -1.18
CA SER A 65 -3.50 -4.19 -1.72
C SER A 65 -2.52 -5.35 -1.57
N ARG A 66 -2.44 -5.96 -0.38
CA ARG A 66 -1.60 -7.13 -0.12
C ARG A 66 -2.05 -8.37 -0.91
N ALA A 67 -3.36 -8.55 -1.07
CA ALA A 67 -3.90 -9.64 -1.90
C ALA A 67 -3.50 -9.48 -3.37
N MET A 68 -3.67 -8.27 -3.93
CA MET A 68 -3.23 -7.95 -5.30
C MET A 68 -1.72 -8.17 -5.49
N LEU A 69 -0.91 -7.69 -4.55
CA LEU A 69 0.54 -7.86 -4.57
C LEU A 69 0.94 -9.35 -4.58
N ASN A 70 0.35 -10.15 -3.70
CA ASN A 70 0.73 -11.55 -3.51
C ASN A 70 0.15 -12.49 -4.58
N SER A 71 -1.00 -12.17 -5.17
CA SER A 71 -1.63 -12.99 -6.23
C SER A 71 -1.39 -12.47 -7.63
N GLY A 72 -0.97 -11.20 -7.77
CA GLY A 72 -0.88 -10.52 -9.07
C GLY A 72 -2.24 -10.24 -9.72
N LYS A 73 -3.34 -10.42 -8.99
CA LYS A 73 -4.71 -10.14 -9.47
C LYS A 73 -5.02 -8.66 -9.50
N THR A 74 -5.89 -8.23 -10.40
CA THR A 74 -6.49 -6.89 -10.34
C THR A 74 -7.54 -6.80 -9.25
N LEU A 75 -7.87 -5.58 -8.82
CA LEU A 75 -8.73 -5.30 -7.66
C LEU A 75 -10.10 -6.01 -7.72
N PHE A 76 -10.72 -6.07 -8.90
CA PHE A 76 -12.07 -6.61 -9.08
C PHE A 76 -12.10 -8.11 -9.34
N HIS A 77 -10.94 -8.74 -9.51
CA HIS A 77 -10.77 -10.18 -9.57
C HIS A 77 -10.48 -10.80 -8.19
N LEU A 78 -10.34 -9.98 -7.14
CA LEU A 78 -10.17 -10.48 -5.78
C LEU A 78 -11.49 -11.00 -5.22
N GLU A 79 -11.46 -12.17 -4.60
CA GLU A 79 -12.56 -12.70 -3.81
C GLU A 79 -12.58 -12.07 -2.40
N GLU A 80 -13.77 -11.86 -1.83
CA GLU A 80 -13.96 -11.32 -0.47
C GLU A 80 -13.07 -10.11 -0.14
N CYS A 81 -12.89 -9.19 -1.10
CA CYS A 81 -11.99 -8.05 -0.97
C CYS A 81 -10.52 -8.42 -0.67
N GLY A 82 -10.09 -9.63 -0.98
CA GLY A 82 -8.74 -10.11 -0.71
C GLY A 82 -8.52 -10.64 0.71
N LYS A 83 -9.60 -10.92 1.47
CA LYS A 83 -9.49 -11.52 2.81
C LYS A 83 -8.79 -12.88 2.78
N ASN A 84 -9.06 -13.65 1.72
CA ASN A 84 -8.37 -14.88 1.41
C ASN A 84 -7.89 -14.82 -0.05
N ILE A 85 -6.77 -15.48 -0.34
CA ILE A 85 -6.34 -15.74 -1.71
C ILE A 85 -6.75 -17.18 -2.03
N PRO A 86 -7.66 -17.43 -2.99
CA PRO A 86 -8.14 -18.78 -3.29
C PRO A 86 -7.04 -19.66 -3.91
N GLU A 87 -7.20 -20.99 -3.84
CA GLU A 87 -6.19 -21.93 -4.34
C GLU A 87 -5.96 -21.85 -5.86
N CYS A 88 -6.95 -21.39 -6.62
CA CYS A 88 -6.81 -21.18 -8.06
C CYS A 88 -5.88 -19.99 -8.42
N ASP A 89 -5.61 -19.09 -7.47
CA ASP A 89 -4.72 -17.96 -7.65
C ASP A 89 -3.37 -18.27 -7.01
N THR A 90 -2.37 -18.57 -7.84
CA THR A 90 -1.01 -18.84 -7.38
C THR A 90 -0.44 -17.61 -6.67
N THR A 91 0.06 -17.79 -5.44
CA THR A 91 0.73 -16.70 -4.74
C THR A 91 2.19 -16.54 -5.21
N MET A 92 2.74 -15.35 -4.96
CA MET A 92 4.15 -15.07 -5.25
C MET A 92 5.07 -16.10 -4.54
N GLY A 93 4.80 -16.38 -3.25
CA GLY A 93 5.55 -17.40 -2.48
C GLY A 93 5.49 -18.78 -3.12
N GLU A 94 4.30 -19.26 -3.49
CA GLU A 94 4.15 -20.57 -4.20
C GLU A 94 4.92 -20.62 -5.50
N CYS A 95 4.89 -19.51 -6.28
CA CYS A 95 5.61 -19.44 -7.53
C CYS A 95 7.13 -19.60 -7.33
N PHE A 96 7.70 -18.93 -6.32
CA PHE A 96 9.11 -19.05 -5.97
C PHE A 96 9.44 -20.43 -5.39
N LEU A 97 8.58 -20.97 -4.51
CA LEU A 97 8.73 -22.32 -3.98
C LEU A 97 8.78 -23.37 -5.10
N GLY A 98 7.82 -23.29 -6.04
CA GLY A 98 7.79 -24.16 -7.21
C GLY A 98 8.99 -24.01 -8.15
N ALA A 99 9.68 -22.87 -8.10
CA ALA A 99 10.92 -22.61 -8.83
C ALA A 99 12.19 -23.07 -8.09
N GLY A 100 12.05 -23.70 -6.91
CA GLY A 100 13.14 -24.27 -6.13
C GLY A 100 13.85 -23.28 -5.21
N TYR A 101 13.17 -22.19 -4.84
CA TYR A 101 13.59 -21.30 -3.76
C TYR A 101 13.13 -21.86 -2.41
N HIS A 102 13.90 -21.59 -1.37
CA HIS A 102 13.39 -21.69 -0.01
C HIS A 102 12.62 -20.42 0.30
N THR A 103 11.33 -20.54 0.70
CA THR A 103 10.44 -19.41 0.87
C THR A 103 10.16 -19.14 2.34
N VAL A 104 10.32 -17.89 2.76
CA VAL A 104 10.24 -17.48 4.18
C VAL A 104 9.27 -16.33 4.36
N GLY A 105 8.23 -16.52 5.18
CA GLY A 105 7.26 -15.49 5.52
C GLY A 105 7.42 -15.00 6.94
N ILE A 106 7.63 -13.68 7.15
CA ILE A 106 7.82 -13.06 8.47
C ILE A 106 6.92 -11.83 8.59
N GLY A 107 6.25 -11.68 9.73
CA GLY A 107 5.45 -10.52 10.07
C GLY A 107 4.01 -10.57 9.54
N LYS A 108 3.46 -9.42 9.11
CA LYS A 108 2.06 -9.28 8.74
C LYS A 108 1.72 -9.95 7.40
N TRP A 109 0.77 -10.88 7.44
CA TRP A 109 0.23 -11.50 6.21
C TRP A 109 -1.10 -10.88 5.76
N HIS A 110 -2.13 -10.90 6.60
CA HIS A 110 -3.45 -10.31 6.41
C HIS A 110 -4.41 -11.03 5.42
N ASN A 111 -3.95 -11.92 4.55
CA ASN A 111 -4.73 -12.53 3.45
C ASN A 111 -5.11 -14.01 3.68
N GLY A 112 -5.35 -14.39 4.94
CA GLY A 112 -5.80 -15.73 5.30
C GLY A 112 -4.68 -16.71 5.59
N VAL A 113 -4.97 -17.70 6.43
CA VAL A 113 -4.00 -18.70 6.90
C VAL A 113 -3.61 -19.67 5.79
N ALA A 114 -4.61 -20.15 5.02
CA ALA A 114 -4.38 -21.15 3.98
C ALA A 114 -3.42 -20.63 2.89
N SER A 115 -3.58 -19.36 2.48
CA SER A 115 -2.68 -18.76 1.49
C SER A 115 -1.27 -18.54 2.02
N TYR A 116 -1.10 -18.24 3.32
CA TYR A 116 0.21 -18.19 3.96
C TYR A 116 0.88 -19.58 3.96
N ALA A 117 0.15 -20.57 4.45
CA ALA A 117 0.66 -21.94 4.62
C ALA A 117 1.18 -22.57 3.32
N ARG A 118 0.53 -22.28 2.18
CA ARG A 118 0.97 -22.76 0.86
C ARG A 118 2.05 -21.90 0.21
N SER A 119 2.25 -20.65 0.69
CA SER A 119 3.24 -19.73 0.13
C SER A 119 4.64 -19.95 0.66
N PHE A 120 4.79 -20.49 1.87
CA PHE A 120 6.07 -20.52 2.57
C PHE A 120 6.39 -21.90 3.13
N ASP A 121 7.66 -22.32 3.01
CA ASP A 121 8.22 -23.52 3.64
C ASP A 121 9.11 -23.20 4.85
N GLY A 122 9.20 -21.89 5.22
CA GLY A 122 9.84 -21.37 6.42
C GLY A 122 9.18 -20.07 6.89
N GLY A 123 9.47 -19.65 8.11
CA GLY A 123 8.92 -18.37 8.63
C GLY A 123 9.18 -18.19 10.12
N ALA A 124 8.78 -17.03 10.62
CA ALA A 124 8.81 -16.69 12.04
C ALA A 124 7.85 -15.54 12.35
N ASP A 125 7.38 -15.46 13.59
CA ASP A 125 6.61 -14.33 14.12
C ASP A 125 5.49 -13.83 13.19
N VAL A 126 4.63 -14.75 12.72
CA VAL A 126 3.58 -14.48 11.73
C VAL A 126 2.39 -13.81 12.38
N PHE A 127 2.01 -12.64 11.87
CA PHE A 127 0.82 -11.91 12.30
C PHE A 127 -0.30 -11.98 11.24
N PHE A 128 -1.41 -12.64 11.57
CA PHE A 128 -2.56 -12.80 10.65
C PHE A 128 -3.58 -11.67 10.73
N GLY A 129 -3.41 -10.71 11.65
CA GLY A 129 -4.31 -9.57 11.81
C GLY A 129 -3.99 -8.39 10.89
N GLY A 130 -4.86 -7.37 10.96
CA GLY A 130 -4.70 -6.13 10.19
C GLY A 130 -3.87 -5.06 10.89
N MET A 131 -4.05 -4.88 12.19
CA MET A 131 -3.35 -3.89 13.02
C MET A 131 -3.31 -4.35 14.47
N TRP A 132 -2.34 -3.87 15.22
CA TRP A 132 -2.19 -4.15 16.65
C TRP A 132 -1.28 -3.12 17.32
N ASP A 133 -1.22 -3.16 18.67
CA ASP A 133 -0.19 -2.45 19.43
C ASP A 133 1.20 -3.00 19.10
N HIS A 134 2.10 -2.13 18.64
CA HIS A 134 3.44 -2.53 18.19
C HIS A 134 4.32 -3.14 19.29
N TRP A 135 4.05 -2.84 20.56
CA TRP A 135 4.83 -3.36 21.70
C TRP A 135 4.32 -4.70 22.24
N ASN A 136 3.19 -5.17 21.73
CA ASN A 136 2.52 -6.36 22.23
C ASN A 136 1.88 -7.16 21.07
N VAL A 137 2.51 -7.19 19.90
CA VAL A 137 1.91 -7.85 18.73
C VAL A 137 1.76 -9.36 18.97
N PRO A 138 0.54 -9.92 18.79
CA PRO A 138 0.30 -11.34 18.91
C PRO A 138 0.75 -12.05 17.63
N VAL A 139 1.66 -13.01 17.76
CA VAL A 139 2.26 -13.71 16.62
C VAL A 139 2.18 -15.23 16.77
N ASN A 140 2.37 -15.90 15.65
CA ASN A 140 2.46 -17.35 15.57
C ASN A 140 3.89 -17.75 15.17
N ASP A 141 4.36 -18.88 15.67
CA ASP A 141 5.51 -19.55 15.10
C ASP A 141 5.18 -20.10 13.71
N PHE A 142 6.18 -20.43 12.92
CA PHE A 142 5.96 -21.10 11.65
C PHE A 142 5.59 -22.56 11.86
N HIS A 143 4.53 -23.01 11.21
CA HIS A 143 4.05 -24.39 11.23
C HIS A 143 4.14 -25.00 9.83
N ALA A 144 5.01 -25.99 9.66
CA ALA A 144 5.21 -26.68 8.39
C ALA A 144 3.98 -27.49 7.92
N ASP A 145 3.08 -27.86 8.85
CA ASP A 145 1.79 -28.49 8.55
C ASP A 145 0.67 -27.50 8.16
N GLY A 146 0.98 -26.19 8.23
CA GLY A 146 0.05 -25.13 7.89
C GLY A 146 -1.11 -24.95 8.88
N VAL A 147 -1.07 -25.59 10.05
CA VAL A 147 -2.16 -25.56 11.03
C VAL A 147 -1.91 -24.47 12.08
N TYR A 148 -2.78 -23.47 12.12
CA TYR A 148 -2.73 -22.35 13.06
C TYR A 148 -4.05 -22.29 13.83
N SER A 149 -4.20 -23.08 14.88
CA SER A 149 -5.45 -23.22 15.63
C SER A 149 -5.46 -22.50 16.98
N ARG A 150 -4.32 -22.02 17.45
CA ARG A 150 -4.20 -21.39 18.75
C ARG A 150 -4.80 -19.99 18.75
N GLU A 151 -5.54 -19.64 19.81
CA GLU A 151 -6.18 -18.34 19.99
C GLU A 151 -5.86 -17.79 21.37
N ILE A 152 -5.70 -16.48 21.46
CA ILE A 152 -5.55 -15.72 22.69
C ILE A 152 -6.81 -14.87 22.88
N ASP A 153 -7.41 -14.88 24.07
CA ASP A 153 -8.52 -14.02 24.43
C ASP A 153 -8.00 -12.61 24.74
N PHE A 154 -8.58 -11.61 24.10
CA PHE A 154 -8.23 -10.22 24.27
C PHE A 154 -9.48 -9.36 24.57
N THR A 155 -9.39 -8.50 25.60
CA THR A 155 -10.43 -7.53 25.95
C THR A 155 -10.03 -6.14 25.50
N PRO A 156 -10.59 -5.59 24.41
CA PRO A 156 -10.08 -4.38 23.75
C PRO A 156 -10.08 -3.13 24.63
N ASN A 157 -11.10 -2.91 25.44
CA ASN A 157 -11.29 -1.64 26.18
C ASN A 157 -11.25 -1.77 27.70
N PHE A 158 -11.13 -2.95 28.26
CA PHE A 158 -11.12 -3.22 29.70
C PHE A 158 -12.36 -2.66 30.44
N THR A 159 -13.50 -2.58 29.76
CA THR A 159 -14.76 -2.13 30.35
C THR A 159 -15.56 -3.30 30.93
N ALA A 160 -16.40 -3.04 31.93
CA ALA A 160 -17.29 -4.06 32.47
C ALA A 160 -18.27 -4.54 31.38
N ASN A 161 -18.50 -5.85 31.33
CA ASN A 161 -19.40 -6.52 30.37
C ASN A 161 -18.93 -6.50 28.91
N GLU A 162 -17.67 -6.25 28.62
CA GLU A 162 -17.13 -6.39 27.28
C GLU A 162 -16.91 -7.86 26.92
N THR A 163 -17.25 -8.22 25.68
CA THR A 163 -16.99 -9.57 25.18
C THR A 163 -15.55 -9.68 24.72
N PRO A 164 -14.77 -10.64 25.20
CA PRO A 164 -13.42 -10.88 24.71
C PRO A 164 -13.41 -11.21 23.22
N VAL A 165 -12.42 -10.66 22.51
CA VAL A 165 -12.15 -10.97 21.11
C VAL A 165 -11.09 -12.05 21.05
N LYS A 166 -11.31 -13.07 20.23
CA LYS A 166 -10.31 -14.12 19.99
C LYS A 166 -9.36 -13.70 18.88
N VAL A 167 -8.08 -13.76 19.16
CA VAL A 167 -7.01 -13.44 18.23
C VAL A 167 -6.18 -14.68 18.00
N ARG A 168 -6.00 -15.05 16.73
CA ARG A 168 -5.16 -16.20 16.36
C ARG A 168 -3.69 -15.86 16.60
N ALA A 169 -3.12 -16.43 17.65
CA ALA A 169 -1.75 -16.24 18.05
C ALA A 169 -1.30 -17.31 19.06
N GLU A 170 0.00 -17.53 19.14
CA GLU A 170 0.62 -18.46 20.08
C GLU A 170 1.36 -17.74 21.19
N LYS A 171 1.89 -16.55 20.88
CA LYS A 171 2.69 -15.79 21.82
C LYS A 171 2.55 -14.28 21.62
N ILE A 172 2.90 -13.55 22.66
CA ILE A 172 3.10 -12.10 22.64
C ILE A 172 4.49 -11.84 23.21
N ASN A 173 5.35 -11.17 22.43
CA ASN A 173 6.66 -10.73 22.88
C ASN A 173 6.52 -9.35 23.53
N ALA A 174 5.98 -9.32 24.74
CA ALA A 174 5.63 -8.09 25.45
C ALA A 174 6.84 -7.16 25.63
N GLY A 175 6.67 -5.89 25.23
CA GLY A 175 7.72 -4.88 25.34
C GLY A 175 8.77 -4.92 24.22
N VAL A 176 8.63 -5.81 23.24
CA VAL A 176 9.44 -5.82 22.01
C VAL A 176 8.64 -5.18 20.88
N HIS A 177 9.18 -4.14 20.24
CA HIS A 177 8.50 -3.48 19.14
C HIS A 177 8.42 -4.38 17.91
N SER A 178 7.26 -4.41 17.23
CA SER A 178 7.01 -5.29 16.08
C SER A 178 8.06 -5.17 14.98
N SER A 179 8.55 -3.95 14.70
CA SER A 179 9.61 -3.75 13.70
C SER A 179 10.91 -4.43 14.09
N GLU A 180 11.29 -4.36 15.38
CA GLU A 180 12.47 -5.06 15.90
C GLU A 180 12.29 -6.58 15.86
N LEU A 181 11.13 -7.06 16.34
CA LEU A 181 10.81 -8.48 16.36
C LEU A 181 10.95 -9.12 14.96
N PHE A 182 10.35 -8.50 13.94
CA PHE A 182 10.36 -9.04 12.59
C PHE A 182 11.73 -8.90 11.90
N ALA A 183 12.42 -7.78 12.12
CA ALA A 183 13.75 -7.57 11.55
C ALA A 183 14.79 -8.52 12.18
N ASP A 184 14.74 -8.73 13.48
CA ASP A 184 15.65 -9.63 14.18
C ASP A 184 15.41 -11.09 13.77
N ALA A 185 14.15 -11.51 13.61
CA ALA A 185 13.81 -12.84 13.07
C ALA A 185 14.34 -13.03 11.63
N ALA A 186 14.20 -12.01 10.78
CA ALA A 186 14.72 -12.07 9.42
C ALA A 186 16.24 -12.10 9.37
N ALA A 187 16.91 -11.27 10.16
CA ALA A 187 18.37 -11.21 10.24
C ALA A 187 18.94 -12.52 10.79
N GLU A 188 18.32 -13.10 11.82
CA GLU A 188 18.71 -14.40 12.36
C GLU A 188 18.54 -15.52 11.33
N HIS A 189 17.42 -15.55 10.61
CA HIS A 189 17.21 -16.52 9.53
C HIS A 189 18.29 -16.43 8.45
N ILE A 190 18.65 -15.21 8.02
CA ILE A 190 19.73 -14.99 7.03
C ILE A 190 21.06 -15.51 7.58
N ARG A 191 21.43 -15.22 8.83
CA ARG A 191 22.70 -15.60 9.44
C ARG A 191 22.82 -17.10 9.68
N SER A 192 21.74 -17.73 10.17
CA SER A 192 21.75 -19.12 10.64
C SER A 192 21.47 -20.15 9.56
N ARG A 193 20.99 -19.74 8.37
CA ARG A 193 20.63 -20.69 7.32
C ARG A 193 21.80 -21.58 6.87
N THR A 194 21.51 -22.85 6.64
CA THR A 194 22.50 -23.88 6.28
C THR A 194 22.28 -24.49 4.89
N TYR A 195 21.24 -24.09 4.17
CA TYR A 195 20.91 -24.58 2.83
C TYR A 195 21.53 -23.69 1.75
N ASP A 196 21.83 -24.30 0.59
CA ASP A 196 22.46 -23.63 -0.57
C ASP A 196 21.45 -23.10 -1.59
N ALA A 197 20.17 -23.50 -1.49
CA ALA A 197 19.12 -23.00 -2.37
C ALA A 197 18.97 -21.47 -2.22
N PRO A 198 18.64 -20.74 -3.30
CA PRO A 198 18.28 -19.32 -3.18
C PRO A 198 17.05 -19.19 -2.30
N PHE A 199 16.95 -18.08 -1.57
CA PHE A 199 15.76 -17.80 -0.77
C PHE A 199 14.87 -16.72 -1.40
N PHE A 200 13.57 -16.82 -1.15
CA PHE A 200 12.59 -15.75 -1.28
C PHE A 200 12.05 -15.44 0.12
N MET A 201 12.43 -14.29 0.68
CA MET A 201 11.97 -13.83 1.99
C MET A 201 10.98 -12.71 1.84
N TYR A 202 9.75 -12.90 2.35
CA TYR A 202 8.71 -11.88 2.47
C TYR A 202 8.69 -11.37 3.90
N LEU A 203 9.35 -10.22 4.12
CA LEU A 203 9.40 -9.53 5.41
C LEU A 203 8.43 -8.37 5.39
N SER A 204 7.35 -8.51 6.13
CA SER A 204 6.23 -7.58 6.11
C SER A 204 6.01 -6.94 7.48
N PHE A 205 6.25 -5.65 7.56
CA PHE A 205 6.12 -4.87 8.78
C PHE A 205 4.68 -4.41 9.05
N LEU A 206 4.37 -4.08 10.32
CA LEU A 206 3.17 -3.35 10.70
C LEU A 206 3.42 -1.83 10.64
N ALA A 207 4.65 -1.40 10.83
CA ALA A 207 5.03 0.00 10.78
C ALA A 207 5.05 0.51 9.30
N PRO A 208 4.74 1.81 9.10
CA PRO A 208 4.37 2.86 10.05
C PRO A 208 2.85 3.01 10.32
N HIS A 209 2.04 1.93 10.20
CA HIS A 209 0.62 1.95 10.59
C HIS A 209 0.44 2.37 12.05
N ASP A 210 -0.66 3.05 12.38
CA ASP A 210 -0.97 3.40 13.78
C ASP A 210 -1.27 2.14 14.65
N PRO A 211 -1.10 2.23 16.00
CA PRO A 211 -0.71 3.40 16.80
C PRO A 211 0.75 3.81 16.56
N ARG A 212 1.01 5.11 16.40
CA ARG A 212 2.34 5.63 16.12
C ARG A 212 3.18 5.62 17.40
N THR A 213 3.77 4.48 17.67
CA THR A 213 4.64 4.24 18.84
C THR A 213 6.01 3.77 18.38
N MET A 214 7.05 4.24 19.03
CA MET A 214 8.44 3.93 18.70
C MET A 214 9.33 4.13 19.94
N PRO A 215 10.58 3.61 19.96
CA PRO A 215 11.53 3.92 21.00
C PRO A 215 11.84 5.43 21.07
N GLU A 216 12.06 5.95 22.27
CA GLU A 216 12.29 7.38 22.56
C GLU A 216 13.46 7.96 21.72
N LYS A 217 14.49 7.16 21.44
CA LYS A 217 15.60 7.53 20.54
C LYS A 217 15.13 8.14 19.22
N TYR A 218 14.10 7.56 18.60
CA TYR A 218 13.58 8.02 17.31
C TYR A 218 12.57 9.15 17.48
N ARG A 219 11.73 9.06 18.51
CA ARG A 219 10.76 10.11 18.83
C ARG A 219 11.42 11.46 19.03
N SER A 220 12.55 11.48 19.74
CA SER A 220 13.32 12.70 20.00
C SER A 220 14.05 13.29 18.80
N MET A 221 14.09 12.58 17.65
CA MET A 221 14.71 13.09 16.42
C MET A 221 13.88 14.21 15.77
N TYR A 222 12.57 14.26 16.01
CA TYR A 222 11.64 15.13 15.29
C TYR A 222 10.93 16.08 16.25
N ASP A 223 11.23 17.38 16.09
CA ASP A 223 10.57 18.47 16.81
C ASP A 223 9.29 18.87 16.02
N PRO A 224 8.07 18.67 16.57
CA PRO A 224 6.84 18.99 15.86
C PRO A 224 6.73 20.45 15.42
N GLU A 225 7.39 21.38 16.15
CA GLU A 225 7.35 22.81 15.81
C GLU A 225 8.12 23.10 14.51
N LYS A 226 9.06 22.24 14.11
CA LYS A 226 9.87 22.37 12.91
C LYS A 226 9.29 21.63 11.70
N ILE A 227 8.29 20.78 11.90
CA ILE A 227 7.65 20.01 10.82
C ILE A 227 6.88 20.95 9.90
N THR A 228 7.14 20.85 8.61
CA THR A 228 6.38 21.54 7.57
C THR A 228 5.07 20.81 7.29
N LEU A 229 3.95 21.54 7.34
CA LEU A 229 2.67 21.00 6.91
C LEU A 229 2.69 20.80 5.38
N PRO A 230 2.03 19.73 4.88
CA PRO A 230 1.92 19.54 3.44
C PRO A 230 1.18 20.72 2.78
N PRO A 231 1.54 21.13 1.54
CA PRO A 231 0.92 22.26 0.86
C PRO A 231 -0.62 22.18 0.76
N ASN A 232 -1.16 20.97 0.64
CA ASN A 232 -2.60 20.67 0.61
C ASN A 232 -3.19 20.36 1.99
N PHE A 233 -2.51 20.78 3.09
CA PHE A 233 -3.12 20.70 4.42
C PHE A 233 -4.42 21.51 4.46
N ALA A 234 -5.45 20.94 5.08
CA ALA A 234 -6.70 21.64 5.35
C ALA A 234 -7.25 21.24 6.73
N GLU A 235 -7.93 22.20 7.39
CA GLU A 235 -8.60 21.93 8.67
C GLU A 235 -9.84 21.04 8.51
N MET A 236 -10.48 21.11 7.33
CA MET A 236 -11.66 20.34 6.97
C MET A 236 -11.48 19.72 5.58
N PRO A 237 -12.01 18.53 5.32
CA PRO A 237 -11.97 17.94 3.99
C PRO A 237 -12.68 18.82 2.97
N SER A 238 -12.08 19.02 1.80
CA SER A 238 -12.68 19.76 0.69
C SER A 238 -13.89 19.03 0.08
N VAL A 239 -13.94 17.71 0.24
CA VAL A 239 -15.05 16.86 -0.19
C VAL A 239 -15.64 16.18 1.02
N SER A 240 -16.91 16.48 1.31
CA SER A 240 -17.64 15.81 2.39
C SER A 240 -18.19 14.49 1.90
N PHE A 241 -17.56 13.41 2.31
CA PHE A 241 -18.02 12.07 1.98
C PHE A 241 -19.07 11.54 2.94
N GLY A 242 -19.43 12.24 3.99
CA GLY A 242 -20.35 11.76 5.05
C GLY A 242 -19.87 10.51 5.79
N TRP A 243 -19.25 9.58 5.09
CA TRP A 243 -18.68 8.34 5.61
C TRP A 243 -17.17 8.45 5.92
N ALA A 244 -16.41 9.29 5.22
CA ALA A 244 -14.99 9.49 5.51
C ALA A 244 -14.78 9.99 6.93
N ALA A 245 -15.60 10.95 7.38
CA ALA A 245 -15.58 11.45 8.75
C ALA A 245 -15.90 10.37 9.83
N LYS A 246 -16.43 9.22 9.42
CA LYS A 246 -16.74 8.08 10.30
C LYS A 246 -15.74 6.93 10.16
N GLY A 247 -14.78 7.05 9.25
CA GLY A 247 -13.71 6.08 9.08
C GLY A 247 -12.83 6.01 10.34
N ARG A 248 -12.35 4.81 10.69
CA ARG A 248 -11.48 4.63 11.87
C ARG A 248 -10.26 5.55 11.82
N ASP A 249 -9.60 5.65 10.67
CA ASP A 249 -8.37 6.41 10.51
C ASP A 249 -8.61 7.92 10.68
N GLU A 250 -9.80 8.39 10.30
CA GLU A 250 -10.21 9.79 10.49
C GLU A 250 -10.41 10.17 11.97
N ASN A 251 -10.68 9.18 12.84
CA ASN A 251 -10.83 9.40 14.28
C ASN A 251 -9.49 9.55 15.01
N THR A 252 -8.36 9.44 14.33
CA THR A 252 -7.01 9.64 14.95
C THR A 252 -6.75 11.10 15.32
N GLU A 253 -7.48 12.07 14.74
CA GLU A 253 -7.48 13.48 15.16
C GLU A 253 -8.88 14.06 14.97
N ALA A 254 -9.27 15.01 15.84
CA ALA A 254 -10.58 15.66 15.77
C ALA A 254 -10.68 16.70 14.64
N TYR A 255 -11.90 16.97 14.19
CA TYR A 255 -12.19 18.12 13.33
C TYR A 255 -12.53 19.38 14.16
N PRO A 256 -12.13 20.58 13.71
CA PRO A 256 -11.21 20.85 12.60
C PRO A 256 -9.79 20.33 12.92
N ARG A 257 -9.05 19.91 11.87
CA ARG A 257 -7.66 19.47 12.01
C ARG A 257 -6.79 20.65 12.45
N ARG A 258 -6.20 20.57 13.63
CA ARG A 258 -5.37 21.65 14.15
C ARG A 258 -3.93 21.51 13.64
N PRO A 259 -3.34 22.60 13.09
CA PRO A 259 -1.99 22.57 12.52
C PRO A 259 -0.94 21.95 13.45
N GLU A 260 -0.95 22.33 14.73
CA GLU A 260 -0.01 21.83 15.74
C GLU A 260 -0.17 20.33 16.03
N LYS A 261 -1.39 19.81 15.95
CA LYS A 261 -1.66 18.39 16.12
C LYS A 261 -1.24 17.58 14.91
N VAL A 262 -1.49 18.10 13.71
CA VAL A 262 -1.06 17.44 12.48
C VAL A 262 0.47 17.40 12.37
N ARG A 263 1.19 18.48 12.80
CA ARG A 263 2.65 18.44 12.88
C ARG A 263 3.14 17.37 13.83
N GLN A 264 2.49 17.21 14.99
CA GLN A 264 2.81 16.12 15.91
C GLN A 264 2.62 14.75 15.25
N HIS A 265 1.50 14.53 14.57
CA HIS A 265 1.26 13.28 13.84
C HIS A 265 2.30 12.99 12.75
N ILE A 266 2.76 14.02 12.04
CA ILE A 266 3.81 13.87 11.02
C ILE A 266 5.16 13.57 11.69
N ALA A 267 5.50 14.25 12.80
CA ALA A 267 6.73 13.99 13.56
C ALA A 267 6.76 12.53 14.06
N ASP A 268 5.68 12.06 14.66
CA ASP A 268 5.56 10.67 15.14
C ASP A 268 5.64 9.66 13.95
N TYR A 269 5.07 10.00 12.81
CA TYR A 269 5.12 9.17 11.60
C TYR A 269 6.54 9.08 11.04
N TYR A 270 7.28 10.20 10.98
CA TYR A 270 8.68 10.21 10.56
C TYR A 270 9.58 9.46 11.54
N ALA A 271 9.35 9.63 12.84
CA ALA A 271 10.08 8.91 13.89
C ALA A 271 9.89 7.39 13.76
N MET A 272 8.68 6.95 13.47
CA MET A 272 8.36 5.55 13.28
C MET A 272 9.00 4.98 12.00
N ILE A 273 9.06 5.76 10.92
CA ILE A 273 9.74 5.36 9.68
C ILE A 273 11.26 5.30 9.89
N SER A 274 11.87 6.23 10.64
CA SER A 274 13.30 6.18 10.95
C SER A 274 13.66 4.99 11.84
N HIS A 275 12.79 4.61 12.76
CA HIS A 275 12.94 3.37 13.52
C HIS A 275 12.85 2.14 12.61
N LEU A 276 11.88 2.12 11.71
CA LEU A 276 11.72 1.05 10.72
C LEU A 276 12.94 0.95 9.80
N ASP A 277 13.47 2.09 9.35
CA ASP A 277 14.68 2.16 8.52
C ASP A 277 15.90 1.52 9.22
N ASP A 278 16.09 1.80 10.52
CA ASP A 278 17.16 1.18 11.32
C ASP A 278 16.95 -0.34 11.46
N CYS A 279 15.71 -0.79 11.60
CA CYS A 279 15.36 -2.21 11.61
C CYS A 279 15.66 -2.89 10.25
N ILE A 280 15.33 -2.24 9.14
CA ILE A 280 15.70 -2.69 7.79
C ILE A 280 17.23 -2.76 7.66
N GLY A 281 17.95 -1.78 8.20
CA GLY A 281 19.41 -1.78 8.26
C GLY A 281 20.01 -3.05 8.85
N ARG A 282 19.44 -3.57 9.95
CA ARG A 282 19.89 -4.84 10.58
C ARG A 282 19.76 -6.04 9.63
N VAL A 283 18.71 -6.08 8.82
CA VAL A 283 18.49 -7.15 7.84
C VAL A 283 19.49 -7.03 6.68
N LEU A 284 19.76 -5.81 6.21
CA LEU A 284 20.78 -5.56 5.20
C LEU A 284 22.18 -5.91 5.70
N ASP A 285 22.47 -5.65 6.98
CA ASP A 285 23.73 -6.02 7.60
C ASP A 285 23.92 -7.54 7.66
N ALA A 286 22.86 -8.31 7.96
CA ALA A 286 22.93 -9.77 7.90
C ALA A 286 23.29 -10.28 6.49
N LEU A 287 22.77 -9.66 5.42
CA LEU A 287 23.17 -9.98 4.04
C LEU A 287 24.65 -9.61 3.75
N ARG A 288 25.12 -8.47 4.28
CA ARG A 288 26.53 -8.04 4.14
C ARG A 288 27.47 -9.00 4.86
N GLU A 289 27.15 -9.39 6.10
CA GLU A 289 27.91 -10.36 6.89
C GLU A 289 28.04 -11.72 6.20
N ARG A 290 27.01 -12.13 5.47
CA ARG A 290 27.00 -13.35 4.65
C ARG A 290 27.69 -13.19 3.29
N GLY A 291 28.04 -11.96 2.90
CA GLY A 291 28.57 -11.67 1.57
C GLY A 291 27.55 -11.83 0.44
N GLU A 292 26.26 -11.72 0.74
CA GLU A 292 25.17 -12.05 -0.18
C GLU A 292 24.37 -10.81 -0.63
N ILE A 293 24.72 -9.64 -0.14
CA ILE A 293 24.01 -8.40 -0.48
C ILE A 293 24.00 -8.13 -1.99
N ASP A 294 25.07 -8.52 -2.70
CA ASP A 294 25.22 -8.34 -4.16
C ASP A 294 24.57 -9.48 -4.96
N ASP A 295 24.28 -10.60 -4.34
CA ASP A 295 23.57 -11.75 -4.93
C ASP A 295 22.06 -11.71 -4.64
N THR A 296 21.54 -10.65 -4.00
CA THR A 296 20.15 -10.54 -3.56
C THR A 296 19.43 -9.41 -4.28
N ILE A 297 18.31 -9.74 -4.92
CA ILE A 297 17.32 -8.72 -5.37
C ILE A 297 16.54 -8.27 -4.13
N ILE A 298 16.58 -6.98 -3.85
CA ILE A 298 15.85 -6.38 -2.73
C ILE A 298 14.75 -5.51 -3.29
N VAL A 299 13.51 -5.82 -2.95
CA VAL A 299 12.33 -4.99 -3.24
C VAL A 299 11.87 -4.34 -1.94
N MET A 300 11.63 -3.04 -1.94
CA MET A 300 11.00 -2.31 -0.83
C MET A 300 9.82 -1.52 -1.37
N CYS A 301 8.63 -1.70 -0.76
CA CYS A 301 7.46 -0.89 -1.09
C CYS A 301 6.53 -0.70 0.12
N GLY A 302 5.69 0.34 0.07
CA GLY A 302 4.54 0.49 0.96
C GLY A 302 3.32 -0.20 0.39
N ASP A 303 2.44 -0.77 1.23
CA ASP A 303 1.21 -1.41 0.74
C ASP A 303 0.11 -0.40 0.36
N ASN A 304 0.11 0.77 0.95
CA ASN A 304 -0.65 1.97 0.61
C ASN A 304 -0.06 3.20 1.33
N GLY A 305 -0.51 4.39 0.94
CA GLY A 305 -0.15 5.62 1.61
C GLY A 305 -1.11 6.03 2.73
N LEU A 306 -0.94 7.24 3.26
CA LEU A 306 -1.73 7.80 4.37
C LEU A 306 -1.75 9.33 4.30
N ALA A 307 -2.89 9.96 4.59
CA ALA A 307 -3.09 11.41 4.43
C ALA A 307 -2.31 12.25 5.46
N ILE A 308 -2.54 12.05 6.73
CA ILE A 308 -1.97 12.84 7.86
C ILE A 308 -2.07 14.35 7.59
N GLY A 309 -3.33 14.86 7.51
CA GLY A 309 -3.65 16.28 7.33
C GLY A 309 -3.81 16.73 5.87
N GLN A 310 -3.38 15.95 4.87
CA GLN A 310 -3.59 16.29 3.47
C GLN A 310 -5.07 16.28 3.11
N HIS A 311 -5.53 17.32 2.41
CA HIS A 311 -6.95 17.54 2.09
C HIS A 311 -7.90 17.51 3.31
N GLY A 312 -7.39 17.75 4.53
CA GLY A 312 -8.15 17.65 5.77
C GLY A 312 -8.44 16.22 6.22
N LEU A 313 -7.81 15.22 5.59
CA LEU A 313 -7.95 13.80 5.88
C LEU A 313 -6.80 13.28 6.75
N MET A 314 -7.04 12.21 7.49
CA MET A 314 -6.01 11.47 8.23
C MET A 314 -5.77 10.08 7.64
N GLY A 315 -6.76 9.51 7.01
CA GLY A 315 -6.81 8.14 6.52
C GLY A 315 -6.40 7.96 5.06
N LYS A 316 -6.73 6.78 4.53
CA LYS A 316 -6.34 6.25 3.22
C LYS A 316 -7.52 5.84 2.34
N GLN A 317 -8.76 6.11 2.81
CA GLN A 317 -10.00 5.68 2.17
C GLN A 317 -10.43 6.61 1.03
N ASN A 318 -9.51 6.89 0.11
CA ASN A 318 -9.68 7.78 -1.04
C ASN A 318 -8.71 7.38 -2.15
N VAL A 319 -8.68 8.14 -3.25
CA VAL A 319 -7.78 7.89 -4.39
C VAL A 319 -6.85 9.09 -4.70
N TYR A 320 -6.66 9.99 -3.74
CA TYR A 320 -5.61 11.02 -3.85
C TYR A 320 -4.21 10.39 -3.78
N GLU A 321 -3.21 11.12 -4.32
CA GLU A 321 -1.81 10.61 -4.36
C GLU A 321 -1.29 10.18 -2.99
N HIS A 322 -1.65 10.89 -1.92
CA HIS A 322 -1.21 10.52 -0.57
C HIS A 322 -1.67 9.11 -0.11
N SER A 323 -2.72 8.57 -0.72
CA SER A 323 -3.27 7.25 -0.40
C SER A 323 -2.87 6.17 -1.39
N VAL A 324 -2.80 6.50 -2.69
CA VAL A 324 -2.58 5.49 -3.72
C VAL A 324 -1.16 5.43 -4.24
N LYS A 325 -0.37 6.49 -4.10
CA LYS A 325 1.04 6.52 -4.52
C LYS A 325 1.94 6.06 -3.38
N VAL A 326 2.80 5.11 -3.67
CA VAL A 326 3.64 4.43 -2.67
C VAL A 326 5.12 4.44 -3.08
N PRO A 327 6.06 4.34 -2.13
CA PRO A 327 7.45 4.09 -2.47
C PRO A 327 7.61 2.71 -3.10
N LEU A 328 8.47 2.61 -4.12
CA LEU A 328 8.90 1.35 -4.71
C LEU A 328 10.37 1.45 -5.09
N LEU A 329 11.19 0.63 -4.44
CA LEU A 329 12.62 0.51 -4.70
C LEU A 329 12.93 -0.93 -5.11
N ILE A 330 13.77 -1.10 -6.12
CA ILE A 330 14.30 -2.42 -6.52
C ILE A 330 15.81 -2.28 -6.69
N SER A 331 16.57 -3.15 -6.02
CA SER A 331 18.04 -3.18 -6.14
C SER A 331 18.56 -4.61 -6.22
N GLY A 332 19.76 -4.80 -6.72
CA GLY A 332 20.40 -6.12 -6.77
C GLY A 332 20.91 -6.51 -8.15
N PRO A 333 21.18 -7.79 -8.37
CA PRO A 333 21.75 -8.29 -9.62
C PRO A 333 20.90 -7.92 -10.84
N GLY A 334 21.52 -7.25 -11.83
CA GLY A 334 20.86 -6.83 -13.07
C GLY A 334 20.02 -5.56 -12.96
N VAL A 335 19.97 -4.92 -11.81
CA VAL A 335 19.27 -3.65 -11.60
C VAL A 335 20.27 -2.49 -11.68
N PRO A 336 20.04 -1.45 -12.51
CA PRO A 336 20.91 -0.27 -12.55
C PRO A 336 20.90 0.49 -11.23
N ALA A 337 22.11 0.92 -10.78
CA ALA A 337 22.24 1.69 -9.55
C ALA A 337 21.96 3.18 -9.75
N GLY A 338 21.35 3.84 -8.74
CA GLY A 338 21.15 5.27 -8.68
C GLY A 338 20.22 5.83 -9.77
N ARG A 339 19.26 5.04 -10.26
CA ARG A 339 18.31 5.48 -11.30
C ARG A 339 16.90 5.67 -10.75
N THR A 340 16.19 6.58 -11.38
CA THR A 340 14.75 6.76 -11.16
C THR A 340 13.99 6.50 -12.46
N ASP A 341 12.76 6.02 -12.35
CA ASP A 341 11.82 5.86 -13.46
C ASP A 341 10.44 6.36 -13.02
N ASP A 342 9.81 7.18 -13.86
CA ASP A 342 8.50 7.78 -13.60
C ASP A 342 7.35 7.14 -14.38
N SER A 343 7.61 5.99 -15.00
CA SER A 343 6.58 5.22 -15.68
C SER A 343 5.50 4.75 -14.69
N PRO A 344 4.22 4.78 -15.11
CA PRO A 344 3.14 4.28 -14.27
C PRO A 344 3.22 2.76 -14.10
N VAL A 345 3.34 2.31 -12.86
CA VAL A 345 3.36 0.89 -12.49
C VAL A 345 2.46 0.65 -11.27
N TYR A 346 1.92 -0.57 -11.15
CA TYR A 346 1.22 -0.99 -9.95
C TYR A 346 2.07 -1.92 -9.09
N LEU A 347 1.75 -2.02 -7.80
CA LEU A 347 2.36 -3.02 -6.92
C LEU A 347 2.07 -4.46 -7.38
N LEU A 348 0.91 -4.74 -7.93
CA LEU A 348 0.57 -6.08 -8.46
C LEU A 348 1.46 -6.49 -9.66
N ASP A 349 2.09 -5.52 -10.32
CA ASP A 349 3.04 -5.75 -11.42
C ASP A 349 4.42 -6.22 -10.93
N ILE A 350 4.71 -6.11 -9.63
CA ILE A 350 5.97 -6.58 -9.03
C ILE A 350 6.09 -8.10 -9.14
N PHE A 351 5.00 -8.83 -8.94
CA PHE A 351 5.03 -10.29 -9.03
C PHE A 351 5.56 -10.79 -10.40
N PRO A 352 4.93 -10.47 -11.54
CA PRO A 352 5.46 -10.88 -12.85
C PRO A 352 6.84 -10.28 -13.14
N THR A 353 7.17 -9.09 -12.62
CA THR A 353 8.49 -8.47 -12.77
C THR A 353 9.57 -9.29 -12.08
N LEU A 354 9.35 -9.74 -10.85
CA LEU A 354 10.27 -10.61 -10.13
C LEU A 354 10.42 -11.97 -10.81
N CYS A 355 9.33 -12.53 -11.34
CA CYS A 355 9.40 -13.75 -12.15
C CYS A 355 10.37 -13.56 -13.33
N ASP A 356 10.25 -12.49 -14.08
CA ASP A 356 11.13 -12.19 -15.21
C ASP A 356 12.60 -11.97 -14.81
N LEU A 357 12.83 -11.26 -13.71
CA LEU A 357 14.19 -11.01 -13.20
C LEU A 357 14.87 -12.30 -12.72
N CYS A 358 14.09 -13.25 -12.19
CA CYS A 358 14.57 -14.52 -11.68
C CYS A 358 14.49 -15.67 -12.71
N GLY A 359 13.99 -15.41 -13.92
CA GLY A 359 13.82 -16.42 -14.96
C GLY A 359 12.78 -17.49 -14.60
N ILE A 360 11.73 -17.10 -13.90
CA ILE A 360 10.60 -17.95 -13.48
C ILE A 360 9.41 -17.68 -14.41
N PRO A 361 8.71 -18.70 -14.91
CA PRO A 361 7.49 -18.48 -15.70
C PRO A 361 6.41 -17.80 -14.85
N VAL A 362 5.77 -16.76 -15.40
CA VAL A 362 4.64 -16.09 -14.75
C VAL A 362 3.42 -17.02 -14.75
N PRO A 363 2.78 -17.27 -13.60
CA PRO A 363 1.59 -18.10 -13.52
C PRO A 363 0.42 -17.52 -14.35
N ALA A 364 -0.39 -18.40 -14.95
CA ALA A 364 -1.53 -17.99 -15.76
C ALA A 364 -2.64 -17.25 -14.98
N SER A 365 -2.65 -17.38 -13.66
CA SER A 365 -3.58 -16.67 -12.76
C SER A 365 -3.23 -15.18 -12.59
N VAL A 366 -2.04 -14.72 -12.97
CA VAL A 366 -1.56 -13.36 -12.76
C VAL A 366 -2.11 -12.41 -13.83
N ASP A 367 -2.77 -11.33 -13.41
CA ASP A 367 -3.25 -10.24 -14.26
C ASP A 367 -2.21 -9.11 -14.42
N GLY A 368 -1.23 -9.05 -13.53
CA GLY A 368 -0.17 -8.05 -13.51
C GLY A 368 0.68 -8.07 -14.78
N LYS A 369 1.28 -6.93 -15.11
CA LYS A 369 2.12 -6.74 -16.29
C LYS A 369 3.56 -6.44 -15.86
N SER A 370 4.50 -7.30 -16.23
CA SER A 370 5.91 -7.09 -15.88
C SER A 370 6.45 -5.78 -16.46
N PHE A 371 7.15 -5.03 -15.62
CA PHE A 371 7.91 -3.85 -16.00
C PHE A 371 9.45 -4.09 -15.99
N SER A 372 9.87 -5.34 -16.06
CA SER A 372 11.30 -5.71 -16.09
C SER A 372 12.06 -5.06 -17.28
N CYS A 373 11.37 -4.72 -18.35
CA CYS A 373 11.92 -3.97 -19.48
C CYS A 373 12.42 -2.57 -19.08
N LEU A 374 11.77 -1.89 -18.12
CA LEU A 374 12.21 -0.60 -17.60
C LEU A 374 13.53 -0.77 -16.81
N ILE A 375 13.65 -1.84 -16.04
CA ILE A 375 14.87 -2.18 -15.29
C ILE A 375 16.01 -2.48 -16.25
N ARG A 376 15.78 -3.27 -17.28
CA ARG A 376 16.79 -3.60 -18.28
C ARG A 376 17.09 -2.43 -19.23
N GLY A 377 16.19 -1.47 -19.37
CA GLY A 377 16.29 -0.36 -20.33
C GLY A 377 16.12 -0.81 -21.79
N ASP A 378 15.37 -1.89 -22.03
CA ASP A 378 15.19 -2.52 -23.34
C ASP A 378 13.74 -2.48 -23.86
N GLY A 379 12.86 -1.69 -23.24
CA GLY A 379 11.46 -1.60 -23.66
C GLY A 379 10.74 -0.35 -23.14
N THR A 380 9.44 -0.29 -23.42
CA THR A 380 8.51 0.76 -22.97
C THR A 380 7.70 0.29 -21.77
N ALA A 381 7.17 1.25 -21.03
CA ALA A 381 6.28 0.96 -19.90
C ALA A 381 5.11 0.04 -20.35
N PRO A 382 4.77 -0.97 -19.55
CA PRO A 382 3.66 -1.89 -19.88
C PRO A 382 2.27 -1.23 -19.73
N ARG A 383 2.25 -0.03 -19.15
CA ARG A 383 1.04 0.78 -18.90
C ARG A 383 1.32 2.23 -19.27
N ASP A 384 0.30 2.89 -19.79
CA ASP A 384 0.25 4.35 -20.08
C ASP A 384 -0.79 5.05 -19.20
N SER A 385 -1.59 4.27 -18.46
CA SER A 385 -2.65 4.76 -17.61
C SER A 385 -2.87 3.85 -16.39
N LEU A 386 -3.45 4.41 -15.33
CA LEU A 386 -3.77 3.72 -14.09
C LEU A 386 -5.24 3.90 -13.73
N TYR A 387 -5.95 2.80 -13.46
CA TYR A 387 -7.32 2.77 -12.97
C TYR A 387 -7.34 2.85 -11.45
N LEU A 388 -8.18 3.70 -10.88
CA LEU A 388 -8.29 3.91 -9.44
C LEU A 388 -9.73 3.67 -8.99
N ALA A 389 -9.89 3.06 -7.81
CA ALA A 389 -11.21 2.78 -7.25
C ALA A 389 -11.22 2.78 -5.72
N PHE A 390 -12.31 3.25 -5.13
CA PHE A 390 -12.58 3.02 -3.72
C PHE A 390 -14.04 2.60 -3.51
N GLN A 391 -14.22 1.33 -3.11
CA GLN A 391 -15.53 0.73 -2.88
C GLN A 391 -16.54 1.01 -4.03
N ALA A 392 -17.83 1.15 -3.73
CA ALA A 392 -18.88 1.56 -4.67
C ALA A 392 -19.06 3.10 -4.70
N ARG A 393 -17.97 3.89 -4.58
CA ARG A 393 -18.08 5.35 -4.33
C ARG A 393 -17.22 6.21 -5.21
N ILE A 394 -16.01 5.74 -5.52
CA ILE A 394 -15.01 6.51 -6.25
C ILE A 394 -14.45 5.66 -7.37
N ARG A 395 -14.31 6.26 -8.54
CA ARG A 395 -13.48 5.78 -9.65
C ARG A 395 -12.58 6.89 -10.12
N GLY A 396 -11.41 6.53 -10.60
CA GLY A 396 -10.46 7.49 -11.14
C GLY A 396 -9.56 6.89 -12.19
N VAL A 397 -8.87 7.76 -12.90
CA VAL A 397 -7.85 7.39 -13.87
C VAL A 397 -6.71 8.39 -13.83
N ILE A 398 -5.48 7.89 -13.93
CA ILE A 398 -4.30 8.69 -14.21
C ILE A 398 -3.85 8.37 -15.63
N ALA A 399 -3.77 9.38 -16.48
CA ALA A 399 -3.30 9.23 -17.85
C ALA A 399 -2.72 10.55 -18.39
N GLY A 400 -1.61 10.49 -19.13
CA GLY A 400 -1.01 11.66 -19.78
C GLY A 400 -0.62 12.80 -18.82
N GLY A 401 -0.26 12.47 -17.57
CA GLY A 401 0.10 13.46 -16.54
C GLY A 401 -1.12 14.09 -15.83
N TYR A 402 -2.34 13.70 -16.19
CA TYR A 402 -3.56 14.17 -15.54
C TYR A 402 -4.24 13.06 -14.73
N LYS A 403 -5.01 13.48 -13.72
CA LYS A 403 -5.83 12.59 -12.91
C LYS A 403 -7.28 13.05 -12.92
N LEU A 404 -8.19 12.12 -13.18
CA LEU A 404 -9.63 12.30 -13.03
C LEU A 404 -10.10 11.51 -11.81
N ILE A 405 -10.94 12.11 -10.98
CA ILE A 405 -11.63 11.44 -9.88
C ILE A 405 -13.13 11.70 -10.00
N GLU A 406 -13.91 10.63 -10.03
CA GLU A 406 -15.35 10.66 -10.15
C GLU A 406 -16.00 10.07 -8.90
N TYR A 407 -16.71 10.89 -8.16
CA TYR A 407 -17.50 10.50 -7.00
C TYR A 407 -18.95 10.28 -7.40
N ARG A 408 -19.49 9.11 -7.13
CA ARG A 408 -20.89 8.76 -7.37
C ARG A 408 -21.43 7.99 -6.18
N THR A 409 -22.26 8.64 -5.38
CA THR A 409 -23.00 8.05 -4.26
C THR A 409 -24.45 8.50 -4.34
N GLU A 410 -25.32 8.01 -3.48
CA GLU A 410 -26.72 8.46 -3.43
C GLU A 410 -26.89 9.98 -3.35
N ASN A 411 -25.97 10.65 -2.64
CA ASN A 411 -26.07 12.07 -2.32
C ASN A 411 -24.92 12.92 -2.84
N LEU A 412 -23.97 12.33 -3.59
CA LEU A 412 -22.81 13.05 -4.10
C LEU A 412 -22.52 12.67 -5.55
N LYS A 413 -22.59 13.68 -6.43
CA LYS A 413 -22.01 13.67 -7.77
C LYS A 413 -20.94 14.76 -7.81
N LEU A 414 -19.69 14.37 -7.92
CA LEU A 414 -18.56 15.31 -8.01
C LEU A 414 -17.53 14.76 -8.98
N THR A 415 -16.94 15.65 -9.76
CA THR A 415 -15.82 15.38 -10.64
C THR A 415 -14.64 16.27 -10.26
N GLN A 416 -13.46 15.71 -10.18
CA GLN A 416 -12.21 16.45 -10.00
C GLN A 416 -11.23 16.06 -11.11
N VAL A 417 -10.50 17.04 -11.63
CA VAL A 417 -9.42 16.85 -12.60
C VAL A 417 -8.20 17.61 -12.11
N PHE A 418 -7.05 16.96 -12.09
CA PHE A 418 -5.78 17.54 -11.65
C PHE A 418 -4.70 17.36 -12.70
N ASP A 419 -3.84 18.37 -12.86
CA ASP A 419 -2.58 18.29 -13.62
C ASP A 419 -1.46 17.89 -12.65
N LEU A 420 -1.13 16.61 -12.58
CA LEU A 420 -0.18 16.10 -11.59
C LEU A 420 1.26 16.59 -11.80
N ALA A 421 1.59 17.04 -13.02
CA ALA A 421 2.91 17.58 -13.30
C ALA A 421 3.08 19.01 -12.72
N ARG A 422 2.00 19.80 -12.69
CA ARG A 422 2.03 21.19 -12.19
C ARG A 422 1.47 21.31 -10.77
N ASP A 423 0.59 20.39 -10.40
CA ASP A 423 -0.11 20.34 -9.12
C ASP A 423 -0.03 18.92 -8.51
N PRO A 424 1.16 18.48 -8.10
CA PRO A 424 1.35 17.15 -7.51
C PRO A 424 0.64 16.97 -6.16
N TRP A 425 0.12 18.06 -5.58
CA TRP A 425 -0.62 18.06 -4.33
C TRP A 425 -2.13 18.07 -4.53
N GLU A 426 -2.62 18.02 -5.78
CA GLU A 426 -4.05 17.92 -6.13
C GLU A 426 -4.91 19.06 -5.51
N MET A 427 -4.39 20.29 -5.51
CA MET A 427 -5.02 21.46 -4.87
C MET A 427 -6.01 22.17 -5.77
N ASN A 428 -5.83 22.12 -7.09
CA ASN A 428 -6.57 22.90 -8.06
C ASN A 428 -7.42 22.00 -8.95
N ASN A 429 -8.73 21.92 -8.65
CA ASN A 429 -9.65 21.17 -9.49
C ASN A 429 -9.89 21.91 -10.82
N LEU A 430 -9.47 21.31 -11.93
CA LEU A 430 -9.58 21.85 -13.29
C LEU A 430 -10.90 21.47 -13.99
N PHE A 431 -11.75 20.66 -13.36
CA PHE A 431 -13.06 20.31 -13.91
C PHE A 431 -13.91 21.58 -14.07
N ASP A 432 -14.64 21.72 -15.20
CA ASP A 432 -15.39 22.89 -15.61
C ASP A 432 -14.56 24.20 -15.80
N THR A 433 -13.22 24.07 -15.83
CA THR A 433 -12.33 25.18 -16.16
C THR A 433 -12.19 25.29 -17.70
N PRO A 434 -12.35 26.51 -18.30
CA PRO A 434 -12.19 26.70 -19.74
C PRO A 434 -10.85 26.13 -20.27
N GLY A 435 -10.92 25.34 -21.32
CA GLY A 435 -9.76 24.72 -21.97
C GLY A 435 -9.43 23.30 -21.50
N TYR A 436 -10.09 22.79 -20.45
CA TYR A 436 -9.87 21.41 -19.95
C TYR A 436 -10.98 20.43 -20.31
N ASP A 437 -12.01 20.84 -21.07
CA ASP A 437 -13.11 19.96 -21.50
C ASP A 437 -12.60 18.75 -22.29
N ALA A 438 -11.67 18.97 -23.24
CA ALA A 438 -11.10 17.91 -24.05
C ALA A 438 -10.23 16.94 -23.23
N VAL A 439 -9.53 17.43 -22.22
CA VAL A 439 -8.76 16.61 -21.27
C VAL A 439 -9.70 15.73 -20.46
N THR A 440 -10.74 16.33 -19.89
CA THR A 440 -11.78 15.62 -19.13
C THR A 440 -12.45 14.53 -19.93
N ALA A 441 -12.82 14.83 -21.20
CA ALA A 441 -13.44 13.85 -22.10
C ALA A 441 -12.51 12.64 -22.36
N LYS A 442 -11.24 12.89 -22.69
CA LYS A 442 -10.24 11.81 -22.91
C LYS A 442 -10.02 10.96 -21.67
N LEU A 443 -9.94 11.59 -20.48
CA LEU A 443 -9.80 10.85 -19.22
C LEU A 443 -11.03 9.98 -18.93
N ARG A 444 -12.25 10.45 -19.27
CA ARG A 444 -13.46 9.62 -19.15
C ARG A 444 -13.51 8.47 -20.12
N GLU A 445 -13.07 8.67 -21.37
CA GLU A 445 -12.93 7.58 -22.36
C GLU A 445 -11.97 6.50 -21.82
N GLU A 446 -10.83 6.92 -21.25
CA GLU A 446 -9.85 6.01 -20.66
C GLU A 446 -10.39 5.33 -19.41
N LEU A 447 -11.13 6.05 -18.55
CA LEU A 447 -11.80 5.48 -17.38
C LEU A 447 -12.76 4.34 -17.80
N PHE A 448 -13.56 4.53 -18.85
CA PHE A 448 -14.47 3.51 -19.35
C PHE A 448 -13.73 2.33 -19.98
N ARG A 449 -12.65 2.58 -20.72
CA ARG A 449 -11.82 1.52 -21.27
C ARG A 449 -11.24 0.63 -20.17
N LEU A 450 -10.68 1.24 -19.13
CA LEU A 450 -10.10 0.52 -17.99
C LEU A 450 -11.17 -0.17 -17.13
N ARG A 451 -12.36 0.41 -16.97
CA ARG A 451 -13.51 -0.26 -16.34
C ARG A 451 -13.75 -1.63 -16.98
N ASP A 452 -13.78 -1.66 -18.34
CA ASP A 452 -14.06 -2.86 -19.10
C ASP A 452 -12.87 -3.84 -19.06
N GLU A 453 -11.61 -3.32 -19.13
CA GLU A 453 -10.39 -4.15 -19.02
C GLU A 453 -10.28 -4.81 -17.62
N TRP A 454 -10.74 -4.14 -16.56
CA TRP A 454 -10.64 -4.62 -15.19
C TRP A 454 -11.88 -5.38 -14.69
N ASP A 455 -12.87 -5.60 -15.56
CA ASP A 455 -14.12 -6.27 -15.22
C ASP A 455 -14.87 -5.62 -14.05
N ASP A 456 -14.73 -4.30 -13.85
CA ASP A 456 -15.26 -3.59 -12.70
C ASP A 456 -16.77 -3.81 -12.50
N GLU A 457 -17.57 -3.75 -13.59
CA GLU A 457 -19.02 -3.98 -13.51
C GLU A 457 -19.41 -5.43 -13.17
N LYS A 458 -18.49 -6.39 -13.29
CA LYS A 458 -18.74 -7.77 -12.87
C LYS A 458 -18.62 -7.95 -11.36
N ASN A 459 -17.89 -7.05 -10.69
CA ASN A 459 -17.75 -7.01 -9.25
C ASN A 459 -18.94 -6.29 -8.60
N GLU A 460 -19.31 -6.69 -7.40
CA GLU A 460 -20.43 -6.08 -6.65
C GLU A 460 -20.26 -4.59 -6.44
N PHE A 461 -19.07 -4.13 -6.00
CA PHE A 461 -18.79 -2.71 -5.76
C PHE A 461 -18.84 -1.89 -7.05
N GLY A 462 -18.36 -2.46 -8.15
CA GLY A 462 -18.42 -1.81 -9.46
C GLY A 462 -19.85 -1.70 -9.96
N ARG A 463 -20.61 -2.79 -9.91
CA ARG A 463 -22.03 -2.77 -10.31
C ARG A 463 -22.80 -1.67 -9.59
N LEU A 464 -22.67 -1.58 -8.26
CA LEU A 464 -23.31 -0.54 -7.45
C LEU A 464 -22.86 0.88 -7.83
N TYR A 465 -21.56 1.07 -8.10
CA TYR A 465 -21.04 2.37 -8.52
C TYR A 465 -21.60 2.78 -9.88
N TRP A 466 -21.57 1.91 -10.88
CA TRP A 466 -22.01 2.21 -12.24
C TRP A 466 -23.53 2.31 -12.35
N GLU A 467 -24.29 1.67 -11.46
CA GLU A 467 -25.73 1.93 -11.30
C GLU A 467 -25.98 3.37 -10.81
N GLN A 468 -25.23 3.88 -9.84
CA GLN A 468 -25.32 5.28 -9.41
C GLN A 468 -24.92 6.22 -10.54
N TRP A 469 -23.86 5.90 -11.29
CA TRP A 469 -23.44 6.67 -12.46
C TRP A 469 -24.61 6.85 -13.45
N ARG A 470 -25.24 5.77 -13.88
CA ARG A 470 -26.37 5.78 -14.83
C ARG A 470 -27.56 6.58 -14.30
N ARG A 471 -27.90 6.48 -13.03
CA ARG A 471 -28.98 7.30 -12.41
C ARG A 471 -28.75 8.79 -12.53
N TYR A 472 -27.52 9.26 -12.37
CA TYR A 472 -27.18 10.68 -12.54
C TYR A 472 -27.23 11.12 -14.00
N ASP A 473 -26.87 10.26 -14.94
CA ASP A 473 -26.90 10.55 -16.37
C ASP A 473 -28.35 10.52 -16.90
N ASP A 474 -29.17 9.57 -16.51
CA ASP A 474 -30.60 9.49 -16.86
C ASP A 474 -31.38 10.71 -16.31
N ALA A 475 -31.10 11.12 -15.07
CA ALA A 475 -31.72 12.31 -14.48
C ALA A 475 -31.37 13.58 -15.29
N ALA A 476 -30.14 13.69 -15.80
CA ALA A 476 -29.71 14.80 -16.62
C ALA A 476 -30.42 14.80 -18.01
N LEU A 477 -30.64 13.63 -18.61
CA LEU A 477 -31.32 13.48 -19.90
C LEU A 477 -32.82 13.80 -19.82
N HIS A 478 -33.47 13.55 -18.69
CA HIS A 478 -34.90 13.75 -18.50
C HIS A 478 -35.27 15.05 -17.80
N GLY A 479 -34.31 15.97 -17.56
CA GLY A 479 -34.54 17.26 -16.88
C GLY A 479 -35.07 17.14 -15.45
N VAL A 480 -34.99 15.94 -14.86
CA VAL A 480 -35.29 15.71 -13.44
C VAL A 480 -34.10 16.25 -12.66
N PRO A 481 -34.31 17.13 -11.63
CA PRO A 481 -33.20 17.47 -10.75
C PRO A 481 -32.66 16.18 -10.14
N GLY A 482 -31.45 15.85 -10.52
CA GLY A 482 -30.72 14.74 -9.84
C GLY A 482 -30.69 15.04 -8.33
N PRO A 483 -30.44 14.05 -7.47
CA PRO A 483 -30.32 14.30 -6.05
C PRO A 483 -29.38 15.50 -5.91
N LYS A 484 -29.86 16.58 -5.24
CA LYS A 484 -29.17 17.88 -5.18
C LYS A 484 -27.74 17.62 -4.71
N GLY A 485 -26.81 17.57 -5.65
CA GLY A 485 -25.39 17.59 -5.34
C GLY A 485 -25.17 18.84 -4.48
N ALA A 486 -24.78 18.66 -3.23
CA ALA A 486 -24.50 19.79 -2.38
C ALA A 486 -23.36 20.58 -3.03
N SER A 487 -23.61 21.86 -3.36
CA SER A 487 -22.54 22.74 -3.83
C SER A 487 -21.48 22.85 -2.72
N MET A 488 -20.21 22.98 -3.09
CA MET A 488 -19.09 23.08 -2.13
C MET A 488 -19.35 24.10 -1.00
N SER A 489 -20.10 25.20 -1.26
CA SER A 489 -20.44 26.21 -0.27
C SER A 489 -21.52 25.80 0.75
N ALA A 490 -22.39 24.85 0.42
CA ALA A 490 -23.46 24.40 1.31
C ALA A 490 -23.00 23.27 2.27
N GLN A 491 -21.90 22.60 1.98
CA GLN A 491 -21.40 21.45 2.77
C GLN A 491 -20.56 21.86 3.97
N VAL A 492 -19.93 23.04 3.95
CA VAL A 492 -19.11 23.54 5.07
C VAL A 492 -19.97 23.89 6.30
N GLY A 493 -21.28 24.16 6.11
CA GLY A 493 -22.19 24.57 7.20
C GLY A 493 -22.83 23.43 8.01
N SER A 494 -22.86 22.19 7.51
CA SER A 494 -23.61 21.08 8.15
C SER A 494 -22.81 20.22 9.14
N TRP A 495 -21.51 20.40 9.22
CA TRP A 495 -20.62 19.60 10.09
C TRP A 495 -20.77 19.85 11.60
N GLY A 496 -21.38 21.00 11.97
CA GLY A 496 -21.48 21.40 13.38
C GLY A 496 -22.65 20.78 14.17
N THR A 497 -23.62 20.15 13.51
CA THR A 497 -24.87 19.74 14.17
C THR A 497 -24.99 18.23 14.41
N ASP A 498 -24.27 17.37 13.68
CA ASP A 498 -24.40 15.93 13.80
C ASP A 498 -23.41 15.27 14.77
N LEU A 499 -22.45 16.02 15.31
CA LEU A 499 -21.47 15.52 16.30
C LEU A 499 -21.97 15.58 17.76
N LYS A 500 -23.23 15.96 18.01
CA LYS A 500 -23.84 16.03 19.35
C LYS A 500 -24.88 14.94 19.63
N LYS A 501 -24.80 13.78 18.96
CA LYS A 501 -25.61 12.62 19.37
C LYS A 501 -24.76 11.35 19.39
#